data_322ada68aae5ef095d273d6877486420
#
_entry.id   322ada68aae5ef095d273d6877486420
#
_cell.length_a   1.000
_cell.length_b   1.000
_cell.length_c   1.000
_cell.angle_alpha   90.00
_cell.angle_beta   90.00
_cell.angle_gamma   90.00
#
_symmetry.space_group_name_H-M   'P 1'
#
loop_
_entity.id
_entity.type
_entity.pdbx_description
1 polymer ?
#
loop_
_entity_poly.entity_id
_entity_poly.type
_entity_poly.pdbx_seq_one_letter_code
_entity_poly.pdbx_strand_id
1 'polypeptide(L)'
;MIKFKHKKIWIPSLIVGILLLIFVVWGSFHYSKKQVIKEYVAAYQKSGDTFDNIKGYVVWADNNEKVTTDEAKYATFKKISKAEANQLSQDLQDAGASDNQYVKKVGQKFLIFPNYRIALKPLNLTIKTNVNKVDILLNKKKVAVSDSEDYSVTLERLPIADYTASISGKYNGKPVELSKAYDGENNLLDLSVSFKSFKVTSNLTDGELYFDDTRVGTLENGEYDISDYPLTDSAKAYVKKKFSDGDLKSQKQALSSISDGDTVALDAEGLLDNEMAGKVLVSAFDQMILYLNAGQDSSTVATVFEDGANNEFYKGLKESITAKMQTDSRKATSLTVPNIVLTNLIQVGKESYVAGFTATYDFHYDKSTDTEKQSSGDVIQTLEGKLTLKKSGASYLVANSGQRSITVTGEDNQIKVDSVLPEAMLGTWKVVDKSDTSFTFDADGTITQSTKNNKRQTKVTGVEDKGNNIYHYVYGDDTDTSAFVVSGLGGVGVKYTFGIKIDGDKLRLVVWQANKDDDFDYSKPMLGSTLSKK
;
A
#
# COMPACT_ATOMS: atom_id res chain seq x y z
N MET A 1 -11.48 -58.33 111.81
CA MET A 1 -11.81 -58.74 110.38
C MET A 1 -12.42 -57.50 109.74
N ILE A 2 -11.68 -56.74 108.99
CA ILE A 2 -12.15 -55.58 108.21
C ILE A 2 -12.12 -56.02 106.73
N LYS A 3 -13.32 -56.23 106.17
CA LYS A 3 -13.47 -56.57 104.76
C LYS A 3 -13.33 -55.32 103.87
N PHE A 4 -12.31 -55.34 103.04
CA PHE A 4 -12.14 -54.35 102.02
C PHE A 4 -13.26 -54.48 100.95
N LYS A 5 -14.14 -53.48 100.91
CA LYS A 5 -15.23 -53.34 99.92
C LYS A 5 -14.97 -52.18 98.97
N HIS A 6 -13.80 -52.10 98.34
CA HIS A 6 -13.47 -51.01 97.38
C HIS A 6 -12.95 -51.41 96.01
N LYS A 7 -13.10 -52.68 95.62
CA LYS A 7 -12.59 -53.11 94.25
C LYS A 7 -13.49 -52.76 93.06
N LYS A 8 -14.75 -52.33 93.23
CA LYS A 8 -15.70 -52.06 92.12
C LYS A 8 -15.66 -50.58 91.61
N ILE A 9 -15.13 -49.64 92.35
CA ILE A 9 -15.05 -48.21 91.96
C ILE A 9 -13.81 -47.88 91.12
N TRP A 10 -12.73 -48.61 91.27
CA TRP A 10 -11.47 -48.31 90.62
C TRP A 10 -11.44 -48.65 89.08
N ILE A 11 -12.18 -49.66 88.63
CA ILE A 11 -12.25 -50.04 87.25
C ILE A 11 -12.92 -48.98 86.39
N PRO A 12 -14.16 -48.48 86.74
CA PRO A 12 -14.78 -47.38 85.98
C PRO A 12 -13.96 -46.09 86.00
N SER A 13 -13.30 -45.73 87.10
CA SER A 13 -12.42 -44.57 87.20
C SER A 13 -11.16 -44.69 86.34
N LEU A 14 -10.58 -45.87 86.28
CA LEU A 14 -9.45 -46.18 85.38
C LEU A 14 -9.87 -46.08 83.89
N ILE A 15 -11.04 -46.59 83.54
CA ILE A 15 -11.57 -46.49 82.16
C ILE A 15 -11.84 -45.05 81.79
N VAL A 16 -12.47 -44.24 82.64
CA VAL A 16 -12.68 -42.80 82.43
C VAL A 16 -11.34 -42.06 82.31
N GLY A 17 -10.34 -42.42 83.14
CA GLY A 17 -8.99 -41.86 83.05
C GLY A 17 -8.29 -42.15 81.71
N ILE A 18 -8.40 -43.40 81.22
CA ILE A 18 -7.89 -43.81 79.92
C ILE A 18 -8.62 -43.09 78.77
N LEU A 19 -9.97 -42.98 78.81
CA LEU A 19 -10.75 -42.25 77.82
C LEU A 19 -10.40 -40.76 77.80
N LEU A 20 -10.21 -40.12 78.93
CA LEU A 20 -9.74 -38.74 79.03
C LEU A 20 -8.32 -38.56 78.43
N LEU A 21 -7.43 -39.51 78.68
CA LEU A 21 -6.08 -39.51 78.15
C LEU A 21 -6.08 -39.66 76.61
N ILE A 22 -6.89 -40.59 76.09
CA ILE A 22 -7.11 -40.74 74.65
C ILE A 22 -7.70 -39.45 74.06
N PHE A 23 -8.68 -38.84 74.71
CA PHE A 23 -9.26 -37.56 74.29
C PHE A 23 -8.24 -36.45 74.27
N VAL A 24 -7.40 -36.33 75.29
CA VAL A 24 -6.33 -35.32 75.33
C VAL A 24 -5.30 -35.55 74.23
N VAL A 25 -4.85 -36.78 74.03
CA VAL A 25 -3.90 -37.14 72.97
C VAL A 25 -4.50 -36.87 71.61
N TRP A 26 -5.72 -37.40 71.35
CA TRP A 26 -6.42 -37.18 70.10
C TRP A 26 -6.66 -35.69 69.84
N GLY A 27 -7.12 -34.94 70.82
CA GLY A 27 -7.40 -33.50 70.71
C GLY A 27 -6.10 -32.68 70.50
N SER A 28 -5.00 -33.08 71.10
CA SER A 28 -3.70 -32.43 70.87
C SER A 28 -3.22 -32.55 69.41
N PHE A 29 -3.48 -33.67 68.75
CA PHE A 29 -3.23 -33.82 67.32
C PHE A 29 -4.27 -33.10 66.45
N HIS A 30 -5.55 -33.30 66.75
CA HIS A 30 -6.67 -32.76 65.94
C HIS A 30 -6.72 -31.22 65.97
N TYR A 31 -6.42 -30.59 67.09
CA TYR A 31 -6.40 -29.10 67.26
C TYR A 31 -4.99 -28.51 67.12
N SER A 32 -4.05 -29.28 66.58
CA SER A 32 -2.67 -28.79 66.38
C SER A 32 -2.57 -27.75 65.26
N LYS A 33 -1.55 -26.88 65.29
CA LYS A 33 -1.19 -25.92 64.21
C LYS A 33 -1.09 -26.65 62.87
N LYS A 34 -0.41 -27.81 62.85
CA LYS A 34 -0.20 -28.62 61.63
C LYS A 34 -1.52 -29.12 61.04
N GLN A 35 -2.48 -29.55 61.87
CA GLN A 35 -3.75 -30.03 61.37
C GLN A 35 -4.60 -28.92 60.78
N VAL A 36 -4.62 -27.73 61.36
CA VAL A 36 -5.36 -26.57 60.81
C VAL A 36 -4.76 -26.13 59.48
N ILE A 37 -3.45 -26.10 59.34
CA ILE A 37 -2.78 -25.84 58.04
C ILE A 37 -3.24 -26.85 57.00
N LYS A 38 -3.18 -28.15 57.31
CA LYS A 38 -3.58 -29.22 56.43
C LYS A 38 -5.04 -29.08 55.95
N GLU A 39 -5.95 -28.80 56.86
CA GLU A 39 -7.38 -28.60 56.56
C GLU A 39 -7.63 -27.36 55.70
N TYR A 40 -6.98 -26.25 56.02
CA TYR A 40 -7.06 -25.00 55.27
C TYR A 40 -6.54 -25.19 53.82
N VAL A 41 -5.36 -25.75 53.69
CA VAL A 41 -4.78 -26.02 52.35
C VAL A 41 -5.62 -27.00 51.56
N ALA A 42 -6.18 -28.04 52.21
CA ALA A 42 -7.12 -28.94 51.56
C ALA A 42 -8.45 -28.25 51.14
N ALA A 43 -8.89 -27.28 51.89
CA ALA A 43 -10.06 -26.46 51.55
C ALA A 43 -9.83 -25.62 50.28
N TYR A 44 -8.63 -25.07 50.08
CA TYR A 44 -8.25 -24.36 48.83
C TYR A 44 -8.26 -25.24 47.59
N GLN A 45 -8.11 -26.54 47.73
CA GLN A 45 -8.11 -27.50 46.63
C GLN A 45 -9.49 -28.02 46.27
N LYS A 46 -10.51 -27.72 47.04
CA LYS A 46 -11.89 -28.18 46.77
C LYS A 46 -12.49 -27.46 45.55
N SER A 47 -13.42 -28.11 44.90
CA SER A 47 -14.27 -27.50 43.88
C SER A 47 -15.29 -26.54 44.48
N GLY A 48 -15.81 -25.63 43.66
CA GLY A 48 -16.77 -24.60 44.10
C GLY A 48 -16.09 -23.26 44.36
N ASP A 49 -16.81 -22.37 45.06
CA ASP A 49 -16.26 -21.08 45.48
C ASP A 49 -15.13 -21.29 46.49
N THR A 50 -13.95 -20.80 46.19
CA THR A 50 -12.76 -21.03 47.01
C THR A 50 -12.87 -20.31 48.34
N PHE A 51 -13.43 -19.09 48.38
CA PHE A 51 -13.62 -18.39 49.64
C PHE A 51 -14.60 -19.09 50.56
N ASP A 52 -15.72 -19.59 50.02
CA ASP A 52 -16.68 -20.37 50.80
C ASP A 52 -16.07 -21.62 51.41
N ASN A 53 -15.12 -22.25 50.71
CA ASN A 53 -14.42 -23.39 51.23
C ASN A 53 -13.46 -23.05 52.40
N ILE A 54 -12.81 -21.86 52.36
CA ILE A 54 -11.76 -21.49 53.33
C ILE A 54 -12.27 -20.55 54.44
N LYS A 55 -13.40 -19.85 54.28
CA LYS A 55 -13.88 -18.83 55.24
C LYS A 55 -14.02 -19.31 56.69
N GLY A 56 -14.26 -20.61 56.90
CA GLY A 56 -14.31 -21.22 58.21
C GLY A 56 -12.96 -21.29 58.96
N TYR A 57 -11.85 -21.14 58.24
CA TYR A 57 -10.49 -21.23 58.77
C TYR A 57 -9.84 -19.87 58.97
N VAL A 58 -10.34 -18.81 58.33
CA VAL A 58 -9.68 -17.49 58.32
C VAL A 58 -10.29 -16.52 59.33
N VAL A 59 -9.44 -15.67 59.90
CA VAL A 59 -9.80 -14.57 60.77
C VAL A 59 -8.96 -13.34 60.49
N TRP A 60 -9.39 -12.17 60.84
CA TRP A 60 -8.57 -10.97 60.82
C TRP A 60 -7.46 -11.04 61.87
N ALA A 61 -6.26 -10.62 61.48
CA ALA A 61 -5.09 -10.68 62.39
C ALA A 61 -5.15 -9.69 63.55
N ASP A 62 -5.86 -8.57 63.38
CA ASP A 62 -5.98 -7.48 64.36
C ASP A 62 -6.97 -7.80 65.48
N ASN A 63 -8.18 -8.27 65.17
CA ASN A 63 -9.28 -8.41 66.12
C ASN A 63 -9.79 -9.85 66.30
N ASN A 64 -9.29 -10.84 65.58
CA ASN A 64 -9.69 -12.25 65.58
C ASN A 64 -11.12 -12.52 65.06
N GLU A 65 -11.78 -11.53 64.48
CA GLU A 65 -13.10 -11.71 63.88
C GLU A 65 -13.01 -12.53 62.60
N LYS A 66 -14.08 -13.22 62.25
CA LYS A 66 -14.13 -14.00 60.98
C LYS A 66 -14.18 -13.03 59.81
N VAL A 67 -13.42 -13.35 58.78
CA VAL A 67 -13.52 -12.66 57.49
C VAL A 67 -14.89 -13.01 56.88
N THR A 68 -15.70 -12.02 56.58
CA THR A 68 -17.05 -12.16 56.05
C THR A 68 -17.06 -12.22 54.52
N THR A 69 -18.13 -12.76 53.94
CA THR A 69 -18.30 -12.78 52.47
C THR A 69 -18.43 -11.36 51.89
N ASP A 70 -18.95 -10.39 52.64
CA ASP A 70 -19.04 -9.00 52.20
C ASP A 70 -17.66 -8.32 52.16
N GLU A 71 -16.81 -8.54 53.17
CA GLU A 71 -15.42 -8.05 53.17
C GLU A 71 -14.58 -8.73 52.03
N ALA A 72 -14.87 -9.98 51.67
CA ALA A 72 -14.21 -10.70 50.61
C ALA A 72 -14.83 -10.49 49.21
N LYS A 73 -15.89 -9.65 49.09
CA LYS A 73 -16.65 -9.54 47.85
C LYS A 73 -15.84 -9.11 46.62
N TYR A 74 -14.76 -8.36 46.83
CA TYR A 74 -13.85 -7.95 45.73
C TYR A 74 -12.67 -8.89 45.52
N ALA A 75 -12.43 -9.81 46.48
CA ALA A 75 -11.30 -10.73 46.41
C ALA A 75 -11.52 -11.87 45.40
N THR A 76 -10.46 -12.26 44.72
CA THR A 76 -10.46 -13.47 43.90
C THR A 76 -9.51 -14.49 44.56
N PHE A 77 -10.10 -15.57 45.06
CA PHE A 77 -9.35 -16.70 45.60
C PHE A 77 -9.31 -17.82 44.54
N LYS A 78 -8.15 -18.09 43.99
CA LYS A 78 -8.01 -19.16 43.02
C LYS A 78 -7.81 -20.50 43.69
N LYS A 79 -8.39 -21.54 43.15
CA LYS A 79 -8.08 -22.92 43.53
C LYS A 79 -6.60 -23.18 43.22
N ILE A 80 -5.88 -23.76 44.21
CA ILE A 80 -4.45 -24.04 44.07
C ILE A 80 -4.17 -25.46 43.60
N SER A 81 -3.06 -25.62 42.87
CA SER A 81 -2.53 -26.92 42.46
C SER A 81 -1.91 -27.69 43.64
N LYS A 82 -1.54 -28.94 43.43
CA LYS A 82 -0.87 -29.74 44.47
C LYS A 82 0.53 -29.17 44.83
N ALA A 83 1.23 -28.60 43.86
CA ALA A 83 2.56 -27.99 44.12
C ALA A 83 2.40 -26.72 44.98
N GLU A 84 1.46 -25.79 44.59
CA GLU A 84 1.15 -24.59 45.37
C GLU A 84 0.63 -24.91 46.76
N ALA A 85 -0.17 -25.99 46.92
CA ALA A 85 -0.63 -26.45 48.23
C ALA A 85 0.52 -26.90 49.14
N ASN A 86 1.53 -27.58 48.61
CA ASN A 86 2.69 -27.95 49.37
C ASN A 86 3.48 -26.70 49.80
N GLN A 87 3.68 -25.75 48.90
CA GLN A 87 4.36 -24.49 49.21
C GLN A 87 3.61 -23.69 50.27
N LEU A 88 2.29 -23.46 50.09
CA LEU A 88 1.43 -22.76 51.08
C LEU A 88 1.49 -23.43 52.45
N SER A 89 1.55 -24.78 52.52
CA SER A 89 1.67 -25.51 53.76
C SER A 89 2.99 -25.26 54.45
N GLN A 90 4.11 -25.16 53.73
CA GLN A 90 5.41 -24.82 54.27
C GLN A 90 5.45 -23.36 54.75
N ASP A 91 5.02 -22.44 53.91
CA ASP A 91 4.97 -21.01 54.20
C ASP A 91 4.21 -20.76 55.52
N LEU A 92 3.01 -21.38 55.68
CA LEU A 92 2.19 -21.25 56.90
C LEU A 92 2.78 -21.90 58.13
N GLN A 93 3.67 -22.92 58.00
CA GLN A 93 4.38 -23.49 59.11
C GLN A 93 5.46 -22.54 59.67
N ASP A 94 6.13 -21.85 58.76
CA ASP A 94 7.25 -20.95 59.06
C ASP A 94 6.80 -19.53 59.34
N ALA A 95 5.62 -19.13 58.84
CA ALA A 95 5.03 -17.78 59.01
C ALA A 95 4.81 -17.38 60.47
N GLY A 96 5.17 -16.14 60.77
CA GLY A 96 4.98 -15.46 62.04
C GLY A 96 4.03 -14.25 61.98
N ALA A 97 3.88 -13.51 63.06
CA ALA A 97 2.99 -12.33 63.11
C ALA A 97 3.46 -11.14 62.23
N SER A 98 4.70 -11.18 61.72
CA SER A 98 5.20 -10.22 60.73
C SER A 98 4.65 -10.43 59.33
N ASP A 99 4.26 -11.66 59.01
CA ASP A 99 3.82 -12.02 57.66
C ASP A 99 2.34 -11.62 57.42
N ASN A 100 1.95 -11.49 56.16
CA ASN A 100 0.58 -11.08 55.78
C ASN A 100 -0.44 -12.16 56.08
N GLN A 101 -0.02 -13.42 56.21
CA GLN A 101 -0.87 -14.56 56.51
C GLN A 101 -0.08 -15.52 57.43
N TYR A 102 -0.62 -15.90 58.56
CA TYR A 102 0.05 -16.79 59.51
C TYR A 102 -0.95 -17.55 60.41
N VAL A 103 -0.50 -18.59 61.08
CA VAL A 103 -1.34 -19.34 62.03
C VAL A 103 -1.34 -18.67 63.39
N LYS A 104 -2.52 -18.28 63.88
CA LYS A 104 -2.73 -17.58 65.14
C LYS A 104 -3.63 -18.41 66.08
N LYS A 105 -3.26 -18.46 67.38
CA LYS A 105 -4.15 -18.98 68.41
C LYS A 105 -5.17 -17.93 68.81
N VAL A 106 -6.47 -18.18 68.51
CA VAL A 106 -7.56 -17.23 68.74
C VAL A 106 -8.43 -17.58 69.94
N GLY A 107 -8.05 -18.61 70.73
CA GLY A 107 -8.80 -19.04 71.93
C GLY A 107 -8.54 -20.51 72.22
N GLN A 108 -9.50 -21.15 72.88
CA GLN A 108 -9.44 -22.57 73.26
C GLN A 108 -10.72 -23.32 72.81
N LYS A 109 -10.58 -24.60 72.52
CA LYS A 109 -11.62 -25.59 72.34
C LYS A 109 -11.69 -26.51 73.54
N PHE A 110 -12.86 -26.80 74.01
CA PHE A 110 -13.08 -27.65 75.17
C PHE A 110 -12.22 -27.25 76.41
N LEU A 111 -11.97 -25.94 76.55
CA LEU A 111 -11.17 -25.33 77.64
C LEU A 111 -9.69 -25.73 77.69
N ILE A 112 -9.23 -26.76 76.97
CA ILE A 112 -7.87 -27.35 77.07
C ILE A 112 -7.10 -27.27 75.75
N PHE A 113 -7.75 -27.41 74.58
CA PHE A 113 -7.06 -27.42 73.29
C PHE A 113 -6.96 -26.05 72.66
N PRO A 114 -5.87 -25.70 72.00
CA PRO A 114 -5.74 -24.44 71.29
C PRO A 114 -6.72 -24.37 70.11
N ASN A 115 -7.34 -23.22 69.91
CA ASN A 115 -8.12 -22.92 68.73
C ASN A 115 -7.28 -22.11 67.76
N TYR A 116 -6.66 -22.77 66.77
CA TYR A 116 -5.87 -22.11 65.75
C TYR A 116 -6.72 -21.71 64.57
N ARG A 117 -6.40 -20.56 63.97
CA ARG A 117 -6.98 -20.03 62.71
C ARG A 117 -5.87 -19.44 61.87
N ILE A 118 -6.14 -19.30 60.57
CA ILE A 118 -5.29 -18.56 59.66
C ILE A 118 -5.62 -17.08 59.81
N ALA A 119 -4.70 -16.30 60.34
CA ALA A 119 -4.87 -14.87 60.52
C ALA A 119 -4.40 -14.14 59.24
N LEU A 120 -5.31 -13.31 58.68
CA LEU A 120 -5.02 -12.46 57.51
C LEU A 120 -4.84 -11.03 58.03
N LYS A 121 -3.74 -10.37 57.64
CA LYS A 121 -3.61 -8.92 57.84
C LYS A 121 -4.54 -8.18 56.92
N PRO A 122 -5.26 -7.15 57.38
CA PRO A 122 -6.06 -6.32 56.49
C PRO A 122 -5.17 -5.60 55.47
N LEU A 123 -5.49 -5.76 54.19
CA LEU A 123 -4.89 -5.01 53.10
C LEU A 123 -5.72 -3.76 52.86
N ASN A 124 -5.10 -2.60 52.81
CA ASN A 124 -5.70 -1.36 52.35
C ASN A 124 -5.14 -1.07 50.94
N LEU A 125 -6.00 -1.06 49.94
CA LEU A 125 -5.61 -0.88 48.55
C LEU A 125 -6.16 0.45 48.02
N THR A 126 -5.27 1.33 47.57
CA THR A 126 -5.63 2.63 46.98
C THR A 126 -5.60 2.52 45.48
N ILE A 127 -6.67 2.93 44.82
CA ILE A 127 -6.76 3.04 43.37
C ILE A 127 -6.81 4.52 43.02
N LYS A 128 -5.89 4.96 42.16
CA LYS A 128 -5.79 6.35 41.69
C LYS A 128 -6.01 6.41 40.17
N THR A 129 -6.64 7.50 39.70
CA THR A 129 -6.78 7.84 38.29
C THR A 129 -6.80 9.35 38.08
N ASN A 130 -6.33 9.81 36.89
CA ASN A 130 -6.45 11.19 36.45
C ASN A 130 -7.60 11.43 35.46
N VAL A 131 -8.50 10.46 35.32
CA VAL A 131 -9.64 10.57 34.41
C VAL A 131 -10.94 10.78 35.21
N ASN A 132 -11.63 11.87 34.91
CA ASN A 132 -12.91 12.18 35.51
C ASN A 132 -14.06 11.38 34.87
N LYS A 133 -15.10 11.03 35.67
CA LYS A 133 -16.33 10.36 35.22
C LYS A 133 -16.14 8.97 34.62
N VAL A 134 -15.14 8.23 35.09
CA VAL A 134 -14.95 6.81 34.72
C VAL A 134 -15.35 5.92 35.91
N ASP A 135 -15.84 4.74 35.59
CA ASP A 135 -16.09 3.69 36.57
C ASP A 135 -14.76 3.10 37.03
N ILE A 136 -14.59 2.99 38.35
CA ILE A 136 -13.45 2.31 38.96
C ILE A 136 -13.96 0.96 39.45
N LEU A 137 -13.29 -0.10 39.01
CA LEU A 137 -13.65 -1.47 39.32
C LEU A 137 -12.48 -2.20 40.00
N LEU A 138 -12.83 -3.10 40.92
CA LEU A 138 -11.89 -4.07 41.48
C LEU A 138 -12.44 -5.48 41.20
N ASN A 139 -11.68 -6.30 40.51
CA ASN A 139 -12.09 -7.61 40.01
C ASN A 139 -13.46 -7.55 39.30
N LYS A 140 -13.63 -6.60 38.36
CA LYS A 140 -14.86 -6.33 37.58
C LYS A 140 -16.06 -5.85 38.38
N LYS A 141 -15.95 -5.64 39.69
CA LYS A 141 -17.03 -5.07 40.51
C LYS A 141 -16.76 -3.59 40.71
N LYS A 142 -17.76 -2.77 40.44
CA LYS A 142 -17.68 -1.30 40.60
C LYS A 142 -17.50 -0.93 42.06
N VAL A 143 -16.48 -0.13 42.34
CA VAL A 143 -16.18 0.38 43.70
C VAL A 143 -16.45 1.88 43.83
N ALA A 144 -16.26 2.64 42.73
CA ALA A 144 -16.49 4.09 42.72
C ALA A 144 -16.72 4.60 41.30
N VAL A 145 -17.01 5.89 41.17
CA VAL A 145 -16.91 6.69 39.95
C VAL A 145 -15.99 7.86 40.30
N SER A 146 -15.01 8.14 39.45
CA SER A 146 -14.15 9.31 39.64
C SER A 146 -14.94 10.60 39.43
N ASP A 147 -14.74 11.61 40.30
CA ASP A 147 -15.40 12.91 40.25
C ASP A 147 -14.43 14.07 39.94
N SER A 148 -13.16 13.76 39.74
CA SER A 148 -12.09 14.74 39.49
C SER A 148 -10.97 14.14 38.65
N GLU A 149 -10.04 14.99 38.17
CA GLU A 149 -8.84 14.60 37.43
C GLU A 149 -7.65 14.21 38.34
N ASP A 150 -7.86 14.23 39.66
CA ASP A 150 -6.93 13.68 40.67
C ASP A 150 -7.75 12.89 41.68
N TYR A 151 -8.32 11.78 41.21
CA TYR A 151 -9.22 10.97 42.03
C TYR A 151 -8.49 9.77 42.62
N SER A 152 -8.75 9.50 43.90
CA SER A 152 -8.29 8.27 44.53
C SER A 152 -9.36 7.70 45.47
N VAL A 153 -9.44 6.39 45.55
CA VAL A 153 -10.31 5.66 46.48
C VAL A 153 -9.50 4.59 47.18
N THR A 154 -9.61 4.55 48.51
CA THR A 154 -8.98 3.50 49.33
C THR A 154 -10.03 2.50 49.78
N LEU A 155 -9.81 1.23 49.45
CA LEU A 155 -10.61 0.12 49.95
C LEU A 155 -9.86 -0.47 51.14
N GLU A 156 -10.49 -0.41 52.30
CA GLU A 156 -9.90 -0.88 53.53
C GLU A 156 -10.30 -2.33 53.87
N ARG A 157 -9.51 -2.99 54.68
CA ARG A 157 -9.77 -4.34 55.20
C ARG A 157 -10.05 -5.38 54.11
N LEU A 158 -9.30 -5.36 53.02
CA LEU A 158 -9.39 -6.41 52.02
C LEU A 158 -8.59 -7.65 52.48
N PRO A 159 -9.09 -8.88 52.33
CA PRO A 159 -8.30 -10.09 52.57
C PRO A 159 -7.17 -10.22 51.55
N ILE A 160 -6.09 -10.87 51.92
CA ILE A 160 -5.00 -11.19 50.97
C ILE A 160 -5.55 -12.15 49.93
N ALA A 161 -5.59 -11.69 48.67
CA ALA A 161 -6.10 -12.40 47.49
C ALA A 161 -5.60 -11.74 46.22
N ASP A 162 -5.99 -12.28 45.05
CA ASP A 162 -5.71 -11.64 43.77
C ASP A 162 -6.67 -10.46 43.54
N TYR A 163 -6.07 -9.33 43.14
CA TYR A 163 -6.84 -8.13 42.80
C TYR A 163 -6.38 -7.59 41.43
N THR A 164 -7.32 -7.14 40.64
CA THR A 164 -7.09 -6.36 39.43
C THR A 164 -8.01 -5.14 39.49
N ALA A 165 -7.41 -3.98 39.57
CA ALA A 165 -8.14 -2.72 39.44
C ALA A 165 -8.25 -2.35 37.96
N SER A 166 -9.37 -1.74 37.58
CA SER A 166 -9.56 -1.19 36.24
C SER A 166 -10.41 0.07 36.28
N ILE A 167 -10.18 0.93 35.27
CA ILE A 167 -11.09 2.03 34.95
C ILE A 167 -11.75 1.74 33.61
N SER A 168 -13.02 2.17 33.46
CA SER A 168 -13.78 2.05 32.22
C SER A 168 -14.74 3.22 32.07
N GLY A 169 -14.70 3.88 30.91
CA GLY A 169 -15.56 5.03 30.64
C GLY A 169 -15.19 5.76 29.34
N LYS A 170 -15.50 7.07 29.33
CA LYS A 170 -15.15 7.95 28.20
C LYS A 170 -14.60 9.28 28.73
N TYR A 171 -13.55 9.76 28.07
CA TYR A 171 -13.03 11.10 28.24
C TYR A 171 -13.23 11.89 26.93
N ASN A 172 -14.01 12.98 26.99
CA ASN A 172 -14.37 13.78 25.81
C ASN A 172 -14.89 12.92 24.62
N GLY A 173 -15.74 11.93 24.93
CA GLY A 173 -16.30 11.01 23.95
C GLY A 173 -15.38 9.84 23.53
N LYS A 174 -14.10 9.88 23.89
CA LYS A 174 -13.09 8.86 23.59
C LYS A 174 -13.10 7.77 24.67
N PRO A 175 -13.07 6.48 24.30
CA PRO A 175 -13.07 5.39 25.29
C PRO A 175 -11.77 5.38 26.08
N VAL A 176 -11.90 5.07 27.37
CA VAL A 176 -10.77 4.89 28.29
C VAL A 176 -10.96 3.56 29.01
N GLU A 177 -10.03 2.65 28.84
CA GLU A 177 -9.94 1.40 29.58
C GLU A 177 -8.50 1.14 29.98
N LEU A 178 -8.26 0.94 31.26
CA LEU A 178 -6.94 0.58 31.76
C LEU A 178 -7.12 -0.40 32.93
N SER A 179 -6.25 -1.38 33.04
CA SER A 179 -6.26 -2.32 34.15
C SER A 179 -4.86 -2.59 34.67
N LYS A 180 -4.76 -2.80 35.98
CA LYS A 180 -3.50 -3.13 36.67
C LYS A 180 -3.75 -4.17 37.75
N ALA A 181 -2.97 -5.23 37.71
CA ALA A 181 -3.00 -6.25 38.76
C ALA A 181 -2.19 -5.77 39.98
N TYR A 182 -2.68 -6.14 41.20
CA TYR A 182 -1.92 -5.97 42.41
C TYR A 182 -0.74 -6.96 42.44
N ASP A 183 0.44 -6.44 42.68
CA ASP A 183 1.70 -7.19 42.67
C ASP A 183 2.06 -7.87 44.00
N GLY A 184 1.26 -7.61 45.06
CA GLY A 184 1.53 -8.10 46.41
C GLY A 184 2.41 -7.19 47.25
N GLU A 185 2.98 -6.15 46.69
CA GLU A 185 3.95 -5.27 47.36
C GLU A 185 3.46 -3.83 47.47
N ASN A 186 3.01 -3.24 46.39
CA ASN A 186 2.60 -1.84 46.33
C ASN A 186 1.09 -1.68 46.44
N ASN A 187 0.66 -1.09 47.57
CA ASN A 187 -0.76 -0.86 47.87
C ASN A 187 -1.39 0.29 47.05
N LEU A 188 -0.65 0.93 46.15
CA LEU A 188 -1.17 1.94 45.23
C LEU A 188 -1.22 1.37 43.80
N LEU A 189 -2.44 1.27 43.27
CA LEU A 189 -2.69 0.95 41.87
C LEU A 189 -2.99 2.26 41.12
N ASP A 190 -1.97 2.82 40.48
CA ASP A 190 -2.11 4.02 39.68
C ASP A 190 -2.61 3.63 38.26
N LEU A 191 -3.82 4.08 37.92
CA LEU A 191 -4.52 3.91 36.66
C LEU A 191 -4.63 5.26 35.93
N SER A 192 -3.61 6.11 36.07
CA SER A 192 -3.52 7.35 35.30
C SER A 192 -3.17 7.06 33.84
N VAL A 193 -3.75 7.85 32.93
CA VAL A 193 -3.50 7.79 31.49
C VAL A 193 -2.72 9.02 31.04
N SER A 194 -1.94 8.89 29.96
CA SER A 194 -1.30 10.01 29.29
C SER A 194 -2.22 10.58 28.24
N PHE A 195 -2.44 11.90 28.25
CA PHE A 195 -3.15 12.59 27.17
C PHE A 195 -2.13 13.07 26.15
N LYS A 196 -2.36 12.79 24.87
CA LYS A 196 -1.43 13.07 23.78
C LYS A 196 -2.12 13.70 22.58
N SER A 197 -1.42 14.64 21.95
CA SER A 197 -1.79 15.26 20.68
C SER A 197 -0.67 15.02 19.67
N PHE A 198 -0.98 14.36 18.55
CA PHE A 198 0.01 13.96 17.55
C PHE A 198 -0.68 13.71 16.19
N LYS A 199 0.11 13.63 15.13
CA LYS A 199 -0.41 13.33 13.79
C LYS A 199 -0.15 11.86 13.45
N VAL A 200 -1.12 11.23 12.79
CA VAL A 200 -0.96 9.91 12.16
C VAL A 200 -0.91 10.09 10.66
N THR A 201 0.03 9.43 9.99
CA THR A 201 0.11 9.35 8.54
C THR A 201 0.05 7.89 8.08
N SER A 202 -0.44 7.63 6.86
CA SER A 202 -0.45 6.29 6.27
C SER A 202 -0.56 6.36 4.75
N ASN A 203 0.06 5.39 4.07
CA ASN A 203 -0.13 5.15 2.65
C ASN A 203 -1.51 4.53 2.31
N LEU A 204 -2.32 4.19 3.32
CA LEU A 204 -3.73 3.81 3.18
C LEU A 204 -4.62 5.06 3.31
N THR A 205 -4.69 5.85 2.24
CA THR A 205 -5.21 7.23 2.23
C THR A 205 -6.58 7.44 2.84
N ASP A 206 -7.51 6.49 2.72
CA ASP A 206 -8.88 6.53 3.29
C ASP A 206 -9.07 5.43 4.33
N GLY A 207 -7.98 4.97 4.94
CA GLY A 207 -7.99 3.90 5.94
C GLY A 207 -8.66 4.32 7.24
N GLU A 208 -9.24 3.37 7.93
CA GLU A 208 -9.75 3.55 9.29
C GLU A 208 -8.61 3.40 10.31
N LEU A 209 -8.42 4.41 11.14
CA LEU A 209 -7.44 4.39 12.24
C LEU A 209 -8.04 3.65 13.45
N TYR A 210 -7.26 2.76 14.03
CA TYR A 210 -7.57 2.02 15.23
C TYR A 210 -6.50 2.21 16.30
N PHE A 211 -6.93 2.38 17.54
CA PHE A 211 -6.09 2.20 18.71
C PHE A 211 -6.57 0.92 19.41
N ASP A 212 -5.68 -0.06 19.51
CA ASP A 212 -6.02 -1.44 19.88
C ASP A 212 -7.17 -1.98 19.01
N ASP A 213 -8.35 -2.24 19.59
CA ASP A 213 -9.52 -2.70 18.85
C ASP A 213 -10.59 -1.60 18.67
N THR A 214 -10.29 -0.36 19.11
CA THR A 214 -11.22 0.78 19.04
C THR A 214 -10.94 1.60 17.79
N ARG A 215 -11.96 1.78 16.94
CA ARG A 215 -11.90 2.71 15.81
C ARG A 215 -11.87 4.15 16.29
N VAL A 216 -10.85 4.91 15.88
CA VAL A 216 -10.65 6.33 16.26
C VAL A 216 -11.24 7.26 15.21
N GLY A 217 -11.01 6.96 13.93
CA GLY A 217 -11.47 7.79 12.83
C GLY A 217 -11.12 7.22 11.46
N THR A 218 -11.27 8.04 10.42
CA THR A 218 -10.86 7.72 9.04
C THR A 218 -9.85 8.76 8.60
N LEU A 219 -8.76 8.34 7.98
CA LEU A 219 -7.75 9.23 7.44
C LEU A 219 -8.31 10.02 6.25
N GLU A 220 -7.97 11.29 6.17
CA GLU A 220 -8.23 12.15 5.02
C GLU A 220 -6.92 12.36 4.26
N ASN A 221 -6.85 11.89 3.02
CA ASN A 221 -5.62 11.92 2.20
C ASN A 221 -4.40 11.30 2.89
N GLY A 222 -4.62 10.28 3.73
CA GLY A 222 -3.54 9.61 4.44
C GLY A 222 -3.11 10.26 5.76
N GLU A 223 -3.83 11.25 6.25
CA GLU A 223 -3.52 11.94 7.51
C GLU A 223 -4.70 11.93 8.48
N TYR A 224 -4.39 11.92 9.78
CA TYR A 224 -5.36 12.08 10.85
C TYR A 224 -4.72 12.77 12.06
N ASP A 225 -5.30 13.89 12.49
CA ASP A 225 -4.83 14.62 13.68
C ASP A 225 -5.49 14.09 14.95
N ILE A 226 -4.68 13.68 15.89
CA ILE A 226 -5.08 13.27 17.23
C ILE A 226 -4.91 14.46 18.15
N SER A 227 -5.96 14.77 18.89
CA SER A 227 -5.97 15.86 19.86
C SER A 227 -6.43 15.35 21.22
N ASP A 228 -5.62 15.57 22.24
CA ASP A 228 -5.95 15.26 23.63
C ASP A 228 -6.57 13.85 23.82
N TYR A 229 -5.84 12.84 23.35
CA TYR A 229 -6.29 11.45 23.40
C TYR A 229 -5.74 10.73 24.64
N PRO A 230 -6.58 10.03 25.42
CA PRO A 230 -6.14 9.27 26.60
C PRO A 230 -5.43 7.98 26.16
N LEU A 231 -4.11 8.00 26.13
CA LEU A 231 -3.28 6.84 25.79
C LEU A 231 -2.90 6.06 27.06
N THR A 232 -2.96 4.74 26.95
CA THR A 232 -2.39 3.82 27.92
C THR A 232 -0.96 3.42 27.50
N ASP A 233 -0.15 2.99 28.45
CA ASP A 233 1.25 2.56 28.19
C ASP A 233 1.35 1.38 27.21
N SER A 234 0.28 0.60 27.05
CA SER A 234 0.22 -0.55 26.16
C SER A 234 -0.48 -0.28 24.82
N ALA A 235 -0.99 0.94 24.61
CA ALA A 235 -1.75 1.30 23.43
C ALA A 235 -0.94 1.08 22.13
N LYS A 236 -1.58 0.48 21.13
CA LYS A 236 -1.03 0.24 19.79
C LYS A 236 -1.96 0.79 18.74
N ALA A 237 -1.37 1.47 17.74
CA ALA A 237 -2.10 1.99 16.60
C ALA A 237 -1.87 1.15 15.34
N TYR A 238 -2.90 1.11 14.49
CA TYR A 238 -2.80 0.60 13.13
C TYR A 238 -3.88 1.22 12.25
N VAL A 239 -3.64 1.23 10.95
CA VAL A 239 -4.62 1.65 9.94
C VAL A 239 -5.14 0.41 9.22
N LYS A 240 -6.43 0.39 8.95
CA LYS A 240 -7.12 -0.67 8.22
C LYS A 240 -7.95 -0.08 7.07
N LYS A 241 -7.79 -0.62 5.87
CA LYS A 241 -8.62 -0.31 4.70
C LYS A 241 -9.34 -1.57 4.23
N LYS A 242 -10.65 -1.45 4.00
CA LYS A 242 -11.50 -2.55 3.54
C LYS A 242 -11.65 -2.50 2.04
N PHE A 243 -11.48 -3.64 1.40
CA PHE A 243 -11.76 -3.84 -0.02
C PHE A 243 -12.72 -5.02 -0.19
N SER A 244 -13.29 -5.17 -1.39
CA SER A 244 -14.19 -6.30 -1.69
C SER A 244 -13.53 -7.68 -1.61
N ASP A 245 -12.21 -7.72 -1.80
CA ASP A 245 -11.35 -8.92 -1.76
C ASP A 245 -10.64 -9.12 -0.42
N GLY A 246 -10.91 -8.29 0.60
CA GLY A 246 -10.40 -8.43 1.96
C GLY A 246 -9.90 -7.14 2.60
N ASP A 247 -9.46 -7.25 3.84
CA ASP A 247 -8.91 -6.14 4.61
C ASP A 247 -7.39 -6.03 4.41
N LEU A 248 -6.91 -4.82 4.22
CA LEU A 248 -5.50 -4.46 4.26
C LEU A 248 -5.22 -3.70 5.57
N LYS A 249 -4.11 -4.03 6.23
CA LYS A 249 -3.74 -3.40 7.51
C LYS A 249 -2.26 -3.02 7.50
N SER A 250 -1.96 -1.91 8.13
CA SER A 250 -0.58 -1.59 8.54
C SER A 250 -0.13 -2.51 9.67
N GLN A 251 1.16 -2.52 9.96
CA GLN A 251 1.66 -3.15 11.19
C GLN A 251 1.16 -2.37 12.42
N LYS A 252 0.97 -3.08 13.55
CA LYS A 252 0.64 -2.43 14.83
C LYS A 252 1.88 -1.78 15.41
N GLN A 253 1.82 -0.48 15.67
CA GLN A 253 2.89 0.30 16.29
C GLN A 253 2.51 0.68 17.73
N ALA A 254 3.42 0.50 18.68
CA ALA A 254 3.23 0.94 20.07
C ALA A 254 3.27 2.47 20.16
N LEU A 255 2.37 3.03 20.98
CA LEU A 255 2.24 4.47 21.20
C LEU A 255 2.89 4.95 22.51
N SER A 256 3.49 4.05 23.30
CA SER A 256 4.04 4.37 24.63
C SER A 256 5.14 5.44 24.65
N SER A 257 5.89 5.57 23.54
CA SER A 257 7.01 6.51 23.43
C SER A 257 6.68 7.81 22.70
N ILE A 258 5.41 8.04 22.34
CA ILE A 258 5.00 9.20 21.55
C ILE A 258 4.94 10.45 22.41
N SER A 259 5.45 11.55 21.88
CA SER A 259 5.38 12.89 22.45
C SER A 259 4.33 13.75 21.75
N ASP A 260 3.91 14.83 22.43
CA ASP A 260 3.01 15.80 21.79
C ASP A 260 3.68 16.45 20.57
N GLY A 261 2.95 16.52 19.47
CA GLY A 261 3.41 17.07 18.20
C GLY A 261 4.13 16.06 17.30
N ASP A 262 4.37 14.84 17.74
CA ASP A 262 5.00 13.80 16.91
C ASP A 262 4.13 13.43 15.70
N THR A 263 4.79 12.85 14.68
CA THR A 263 4.10 12.20 13.56
C THR A 263 4.39 10.70 13.57
N VAL A 264 3.33 9.91 13.51
CA VAL A 264 3.37 8.44 13.53
C VAL A 264 2.98 7.92 12.15
N ALA A 265 3.93 7.31 11.44
CA ALA A 265 3.67 6.67 10.16
C ALA A 265 3.18 5.23 10.35
N LEU A 266 1.97 4.94 9.88
CA LEU A 266 1.34 3.63 9.95
C LEU A 266 1.13 3.06 8.54
N ASP A 267 2.23 2.81 7.84
CA ASP A 267 2.21 2.34 6.47
C ASP A 267 1.94 0.83 6.38
N ALA A 268 1.18 0.44 5.36
CA ALA A 268 1.07 -0.95 4.95
C ALA A 268 2.25 -1.31 4.04
N GLU A 269 2.81 -2.49 4.25
CA GLU A 269 3.95 -2.98 3.47
C GLU A 269 3.52 -3.62 2.15
N GLY A 270 4.42 -3.60 1.17
CA GLY A 270 4.28 -4.31 -0.09
C GLY A 270 3.18 -3.74 -1.00
N LEU A 271 2.83 -2.46 -0.84
CA LEU A 271 1.96 -1.75 -1.77
C LEU A 271 2.71 -1.42 -3.05
N LEU A 272 1.96 -1.33 -4.15
CA LEU A 272 2.48 -0.86 -5.43
C LEU A 272 2.64 0.66 -5.38
N ASP A 273 3.85 1.13 -5.62
CA ASP A 273 4.16 2.54 -5.79
C ASP A 273 4.15 2.97 -7.27
N ASN A 274 4.23 4.27 -7.51
CA ASN A 274 4.21 4.84 -8.85
C ASN A 274 5.42 4.41 -9.70
N GLU A 275 6.60 4.23 -9.10
CA GLU A 275 7.80 3.81 -9.81
C GLU A 275 7.68 2.36 -10.31
N MET A 276 7.25 1.46 -9.44
CA MET A 276 7.01 0.06 -9.81
C MET A 276 5.88 -0.06 -10.84
N ALA A 277 4.77 0.68 -10.67
CA ALA A 277 3.68 0.70 -11.63
C ALA A 277 4.14 1.18 -13.01
N GLY A 278 4.94 2.24 -13.05
CA GLY A 278 5.55 2.74 -14.30
C GLY A 278 6.44 1.69 -14.98
N LYS A 279 7.25 0.96 -14.23
CA LYS A 279 8.07 -0.14 -14.77
C LYS A 279 7.22 -1.25 -15.37
N VAL A 280 6.11 -1.63 -14.74
CA VAL A 280 5.20 -2.64 -15.30
C VAL A 280 4.55 -2.14 -16.59
N LEU A 281 4.15 -0.86 -16.65
CA LEU A 281 3.62 -0.25 -17.87
C LEU A 281 4.63 -0.30 -19.02
N VAL A 282 5.86 0.15 -18.80
CA VAL A 282 6.93 0.11 -19.81
C VAL A 282 7.14 -1.33 -20.27
N SER A 283 7.27 -2.27 -19.34
CA SER A 283 7.45 -3.69 -19.68
C SER A 283 6.29 -4.25 -20.50
N ALA A 284 5.05 -3.78 -20.29
CA ALA A 284 3.89 -4.23 -21.05
C ALA A 284 3.98 -3.82 -22.53
N PHE A 285 4.41 -2.60 -22.82
CA PHE A 285 4.64 -2.15 -24.18
C PHE A 285 5.89 -2.77 -24.81
N ASP A 286 6.94 -3.01 -24.02
CA ASP A 286 8.15 -3.72 -24.49
C ASP A 286 7.84 -5.14 -24.98
N GLN A 287 6.95 -5.88 -24.29
CA GLN A 287 6.53 -7.22 -24.76
C GLN A 287 5.86 -7.15 -26.13
N MET A 288 5.10 -6.11 -26.40
CA MET A 288 4.46 -5.89 -27.69
C MET A 288 5.51 -5.58 -28.78
N ILE A 289 6.50 -4.73 -28.50
CA ILE A 289 7.61 -4.45 -29.42
C ILE A 289 8.43 -5.72 -29.70
N LEU A 290 8.69 -6.53 -28.67
CA LEU A 290 9.36 -7.83 -28.86
C LEU A 290 8.57 -8.76 -29.79
N TYR A 291 7.23 -8.82 -29.63
CA TYR A 291 6.36 -9.59 -30.52
C TYR A 291 6.46 -9.11 -31.99
N LEU A 292 6.39 -7.79 -32.21
CA LEU A 292 6.48 -7.22 -33.56
C LEU A 292 7.81 -7.57 -34.25
N ASN A 293 8.91 -7.51 -33.50
CA ASN A 293 10.24 -7.78 -34.02
C ASN A 293 10.50 -9.28 -34.28
N ALA A 294 9.94 -10.16 -33.42
CA ALA A 294 10.21 -11.60 -33.51
C ALA A 294 9.13 -12.37 -34.29
N GLY A 295 7.94 -11.80 -34.51
CA GLY A 295 6.79 -12.47 -35.11
C GLY A 295 6.12 -13.51 -34.20
N GLN A 296 6.58 -13.63 -32.95
CA GLN A 296 6.07 -14.58 -31.96
C GLN A 296 6.16 -14.01 -30.55
N ASP A 297 5.34 -14.54 -29.66
CA ASP A 297 5.34 -14.10 -28.26
C ASP A 297 6.66 -14.45 -27.56
N SER A 298 7.18 -13.51 -26.78
CA SER A 298 8.37 -13.70 -25.96
C SER A 298 8.14 -14.72 -24.85
N SER A 299 9.16 -15.47 -24.46
CA SER A 299 9.13 -16.34 -23.29
C SER A 299 8.90 -15.59 -21.96
N THR A 300 9.12 -14.27 -21.95
CA THR A 300 8.95 -13.41 -20.78
C THR A 300 7.55 -12.79 -20.66
N VAL A 301 6.65 -13.01 -21.64
CA VAL A 301 5.30 -12.40 -21.62
C VAL A 301 4.51 -12.74 -20.33
N ALA A 302 4.67 -13.96 -19.81
CA ALA A 302 4.01 -14.40 -18.57
C ALA A 302 4.59 -13.76 -17.29
N THR A 303 5.73 -13.08 -17.37
CA THR A 303 6.28 -12.31 -16.24
C THR A 303 5.73 -10.88 -16.16
N VAL A 304 4.99 -10.44 -17.20
CA VAL A 304 4.41 -9.10 -17.29
C VAL A 304 2.88 -9.17 -17.29
N PHE A 305 2.31 -10.19 -17.93
CA PHE A 305 0.88 -10.34 -18.10
C PHE A 305 0.35 -11.58 -17.36
N GLU A 306 -0.72 -11.43 -16.56
CA GLU A 306 -1.51 -12.55 -16.03
C GLU A 306 -2.03 -13.38 -17.22
N ASP A 307 -1.93 -14.71 -17.15
CA ASP A 307 -2.22 -15.65 -18.24
C ASP A 307 -1.32 -15.50 -19.49
N GLY A 308 -0.21 -14.76 -19.39
CA GLY A 308 0.79 -14.61 -20.43
C GLY A 308 0.22 -14.10 -21.77
N ALA A 309 0.47 -14.81 -22.86
CA ALA A 309 -0.01 -14.44 -24.21
C ALA A 309 -1.56 -14.49 -24.34
N ASN A 310 -2.26 -15.11 -23.39
CA ASN A 310 -3.72 -15.15 -23.37
C ASN A 310 -4.35 -13.93 -22.67
N ASN A 311 -3.56 -13.03 -22.12
CA ASN A 311 -4.04 -11.80 -21.50
C ASN A 311 -4.80 -10.93 -22.52
N GLU A 312 -6.00 -10.50 -22.16
CA GLU A 312 -6.90 -9.76 -23.07
C GLU A 312 -6.39 -8.35 -23.41
N PHE A 313 -5.67 -7.70 -22.50
CA PHE A 313 -5.05 -6.41 -22.80
C PHE A 313 -3.91 -6.58 -23.81
N TYR A 314 -3.06 -7.59 -23.63
CA TYR A 314 -1.97 -7.90 -24.55
C TYR A 314 -2.47 -8.30 -25.94
N LYS A 315 -3.55 -9.11 -26.01
CA LYS A 315 -4.20 -9.43 -27.29
C LYS A 315 -4.72 -8.18 -27.98
N GLY A 316 -5.42 -7.31 -27.25
CA GLY A 316 -5.93 -6.05 -27.79
C GLY A 316 -4.82 -5.12 -28.30
N LEU A 317 -3.66 -5.05 -27.61
CA LEU A 317 -2.47 -4.34 -28.09
C LEU A 317 -1.98 -4.93 -29.42
N LYS A 318 -1.78 -6.25 -29.49
CA LYS A 318 -1.35 -6.93 -30.72
C LYS A 318 -2.30 -6.67 -31.89
N GLU A 319 -3.58 -6.85 -31.67
CA GLU A 319 -4.61 -6.65 -32.71
C GLU A 319 -4.63 -5.21 -33.24
N SER A 320 -4.64 -4.22 -32.36
CA SER A 320 -4.70 -2.81 -32.75
C SER A 320 -3.49 -2.34 -33.54
N ILE A 321 -2.31 -2.85 -33.22
CA ILE A 321 -1.06 -2.47 -33.87
C ILE A 321 -0.83 -3.26 -35.14
N THR A 322 -1.08 -4.57 -35.12
CA THR A 322 -0.99 -5.43 -36.32
C THR A 322 -1.90 -4.93 -37.43
N ALA A 323 -3.11 -4.46 -37.10
CA ALA A 323 -4.04 -3.86 -38.07
C ALA A 323 -3.41 -2.66 -38.79
N LYS A 324 -2.57 -1.84 -38.15
CA LYS A 324 -1.86 -0.73 -38.80
C LYS A 324 -0.62 -1.14 -39.57
N MET A 325 0.07 -2.20 -39.17
CA MET A 325 1.29 -2.68 -39.80
C MET A 325 1.05 -3.69 -40.94
N GLN A 326 -0.16 -4.19 -41.10
CA GLN A 326 -0.50 -5.24 -42.09
C GLN A 326 -1.65 -4.89 -43.01
N THR A 327 -1.94 -3.60 -43.23
CA THR A 327 -3.03 -3.18 -44.13
C THR A 327 -2.67 -3.45 -45.61
N ASP A 328 -3.67 -3.75 -46.43
CA ASP A 328 -3.47 -3.99 -47.86
C ASP A 328 -3.04 -2.73 -48.63
N SER A 329 -3.42 -1.55 -48.13
CA SER A 329 -3.20 -0.27 -48.80
C SER A 329 -1.80 0.32 -48.53
N ARG A 330 -1.32 0.20 -47.29
CA ARG A 330 -0.01 0.69 -46.89
C ARG A 330 0.36 0.13 -45.51
N LYS A 331 1.64 -0.21 -45.33
CA LYS A 331 2.18 -0.81 -44.11
C LYS A 331 3.16 0.13 -43.42
N ALA A 332 3.02 0.32 -42.12
CA ALA A 332 4.14 0.84 -41.34
C ALA A 332 5.27 -0.18 -41.30
N THR A 333 6.49 0.29 -41.44
CA THR A 333 7.70 -0.56 -41.45
C THR A 333 8.25 -0.81 -40.05
N SER A 334 8.02 0.10 -39.13
CA SER A 334 8.39 -0.05 -37.74
C SER A 334 7.44 0.75 -36.83
N LEU A 335 7.44 0.38 -35.52
CA LEU A 335 6.78 1.11 -34.45
C LEU A 335 7.77 1.31 -33.31
N THR A 336 7.79 2.51 -32.76
CA THR A 336 8.41 2.81 -31.47
C THR A 336 7.39 3.38 -30.49
N VAL A 337 7.66 3.23 -29.19
CA VAL A 337 6.85 3.82 -28.10
C VAL A 337 7.76 4.70 -27.26
N PRO A 338 8.06 5.92 -27.73
CA PRO A 338 9.10 6.76 -27.14
C PRO A 338 8.73 7.30 -25.76
N ASN A 339 7.46 7.32 -25.44
CA ASN A 339 6.98 7.90 -24.18
C ASN A 339 5.82 7.10 -23.61
N ILE A 340 5.95 6.68 -22.33
CA ILE A 340 4.92 6.02 -21.53
C ILE A 340 4.96 6.66 -20.16
N VAL A 341 3.88 7.31 -19.75
CA VAL A 341 3.79 8.04 -18.49
C VAL A 341 2.60 7.55 -17.67
N LEU A 342 2.86 7.12 -16.45
CA LEU A 342 1.82 6.87 -15.46
C LEU A 342 1.18 8.21 -15.06
N THR A 343 -0.13 8.35 -15.24
CA THR A 343 -0.88 9.56 -14.89
C THR A 343 -1.53 9.48 -13.52
N ASN A 344 -1.97 8.30 -13.13
CA ASN A 344 -2.51 8.04 -11.80
C ASN A 344 -2.39 6.55 -11.44
N LEU A 345 -2.44 6.27 -10.12
CA LEU A 345 -2.45 4.92 -9.58
C LEU A 345 -3.49 4.86 -8.45
N ILE A 346 -4.54 4.08 -8.64
CA ILE A 346 -5.66 3.97 -7.68
C ILE A 346 -5.74 2.54 -7.19
N GLN A 347 -5.63 2.34 -5.89
CA GLN A 347 -5.84 1.03 -5.27
C GLN A 347 -7.34 0.69 -5.27
N VAL A 348 -7.73 -0.38 -5.94
CA VAL A 348 -9.11 -0.85 -6.09
C VAL A 348 -9.40 -2.17 -5.38
N GLY A 349 -8.38 -2.84 -4.90
CA GLY A 349 -8.44 -4.06 -4.12
C GLY A 349 -7.25 -4.19 -3.19
N LYS A 350 -7.25 -5.19 -2.34
CA LYS A 350 -6.16 -5.46 -1.41
C LYS A 350 -4.81 -5.59 -2.13
N GLU A 351 -4.80 -6.21 -3.30
CA GLU A 351 -3.63 -6.50 -4.12
C GLU A 351 -3.81 -6.04 -5.57
N SER A 352 -4.78 -5.15 -5.85
CA SER A 352 -5.15 -4.72 -7.19
C SER A 352 -5.19 -3.19 -7.30
N TYR A 353 -4.69 -2.67 -8.43
CA TYR A 353 -4.60 -1.25 -8.72
C TYR A 353 -5.07 -0.96 -10.14
N VAL A 354 -5.66 0.21 -10.36
CA VAL A 354 -5.90 0.76 -11.70
C VAL A 354 -4.84 1.81 -11.96
N ALA A 355 -4.02 1.56 -12.97
CA ALA A 355 -3.04 2.48 -13.49
C ALA A 355 -3.61 3.22 -14.71
N GLY A 356 -3.71 4.54 -14.64
CA GLY A 356 -3.97 5.39 -15.79
C GLY A 356 -2.64 5.80 -16.42
N PHE A 357 -2.59 5.89 -17.74
CA PHE A 357 -1.36 6.24 -18.44
C PHE A 357 -1.62 7.02 -19.72
N THR A 358 -0.60 7.74 -20.18
CA THR A 358 -0.48 8.22 -21.55
C THR A 358 0.69 7.53 -22.23
N ALA A 359 0.59 7.32 -23.54
CA ALA A 359 1.66 6.77 -24.34
C ALA A 359 1.70 7.44 -25.72
N THR A 360 2.83 7.34 -26.40
CA THR A 360 2.99 7.81 -27.77
C THR A 360 3.39 6.64 -28.65
N TYR A 361 2.62 6.39 -29.69
CA TYR A 361 3.02 5.50 -30.79
C TYR A 361 3.63 6.33 -31.91
N ASP A 362 4.76 5.88 -32.43
CA ASP A 362 5.43 6.46 -33.57
C ASP A 362 5.57 5.38 -34.66
N PHE A 363 4.66 5.42 -35.65
CA PHE A 363 4.63 4.50 -36.76
C PHE A 363 5.43 5.08 -37.94
N HIS A 364 6.52 4.44 -38.28
CA HIS A 364 7.33 4.82 -39.45
C HIS A 364 6.82 4.13 -40.71
N TYR A 365 6.68 4.91 -41.80
CA TYR A 365 6.29 4.44 -43.12
C TYR A 365 7.43 4.73 -44.11
N ASP A 366 8.09 3.67 -44.59
CA ASP A 366 9.17 3.76 -45.59
C ASP A 366 8.61 3.93 -47.00
N LYS A 367 9.40 4.55 -47.90
CA LYS A 367 9.07 4.72 -49.32
C LYS A 367 8.69 3.43 -50.04
N SER A 368 9.33 2.31 -49.67
CA SER A 368 9.07 1.00 -50.27
C SER A 368 7.64 0.53 -50.06
N THR A 369 6.92 1.13 -49.11
CA THR A 369 5.50 0.81 -48.80
C THR A 369 4.52 1.63 -49.64
N ASP A 370 4.99 2.62 -50.44
CA ASP A 370 4.20 3.44 -51.35
C ASP A 370 4.81 3.40 -52.76
N THR A 371 4.40 2.42 -53.52
CA THR A 371 4.93 2.19 -54.88
C THR A 371 4.51 3.26 -55.89
N GLU A 372 3.44 3.98 -55.63
CA GLU A 372 2.90 4.98 -56.54
C GLU A 372 3.53 6.36 -56.32
N LYS A 373 3.55 6.83 -55.07
CA LYS A 373 3.96 8.20 -54.75
C LYS A 373 5.33 8.30 -54.10
N GLN A 374 5.91 7.17 -53.66
CA GLN A 374 7.19 7.14 -52.96
C GLN A 374 7.22 8.02 -51.71
N SER A 375 6.07 8.13 -51.05
CA SER A 375 5.98 8.93 -49.84
C SER A 375 6.53 8.22 -48.61
N SER A 376 7.07 8.95 -47.65
CA SER A 376 7.60 8.40 -46.39
C SER A 376 7.35 9.39 -45.25
N GLY A 377 7.48 8.92 -44.02
CA GLY A 377 7.33 9.74 -42.81
C GLY A 377 6.70 8.97 -41.69
N ASP A 378 6.40 9.70 -40.61
CA ASP A 378 5.89 9.14 -39.38
C ASP A 378 4.42 9.50 -39.16
N VAL A 379 3.68 8.59 -38.52
CA VAL A 379 2.37 8.86 -37.96
C VAL A 379 2.49 8.72 -36.46
N ILE A 380 2.41 9.85 -35.77
CA ILE A 380 2.55 9.93 -34.33
C ILE A 380 1.16 9.95 -33.70
N GLN A 381 0.86 8.97 -32.83
CA GLN A 381 -0.42 8.90 -32.11
C GLN A 381 -0.19 9.10 -30.62
N THR A 382 -0.95 10.02 -30.02
CA THR A 382 -1.05 10.16 -28.58
C THR A 382 -2.20 9.29 -28.07
N LEU A 383 -1.95 8.57 -27.00
CA LEU A 383 -2.86 7.59 -26.40
C LEU A 383 -3.13 7.92 -24.95
N GLU A 384 -4.35 7.70 -24.51
CA GLU A 384 -4.70 7.57 -23.10
C GLU A 384 -5.25 6.19 -22.83
N GLY A 385 -4.85 5.63 -21.68
CA GLY A 385 -5.29 4.29 -21.32
C GLY A 385 -5.41 4.08 -19.82
N LYS A 386 -6.04 2.96 -19.51
CA LYS A 386 -6.12 2.41 -18.15
C LYS A 386 -5.91 0.91 -18.23
N LEU A 387 -5.24 0.37 -17.22
CA LEU A 387 -5.14 -1.07 -17.02
C LEU A 387 -5.14 -1.42 -15.54
N THR A 388 -5.56 -2.62 -15.23
CA THR A 388 -5.50 -3.15 -13.86
C THR A 388 -4.19 -3.88 -13.67
N LEU A 389 -3.50 -3.55 -12.58
CA LEU A 389 -2.32 -4.25 -12.08
C LEU A 389 -2.71 -5.10 -10.89
N LYS A 390 -2.22 -6.33 -10.82
CA LYS A 390 -2.51 -7.28 -9.74
C LYS A 390 -1.23 -7.91 -9.23
N LYS A 391 -1.15 -8.08 -7.92
CA LYS A 391 0.00 -8.72 -7.27
C LYS A 391 0.07 -10.20 -7.63
N SER A 392 1.26 -10.67 -7.97
CA SER A 392 1.58 -12.06 -8.23
C SER A 392 2.92 -12.40 -7.56
N GLY A 393 2.87 -13.06 -6.42
CA GLY A 393 4.06 -13.30 -5.61
C GLY A 393 4.69 -12.01 -5.12
N ALA A 394 5.95 -11.78 -5.48
CA ALA A 394 6.69 -10.55 -5.14
C ALA A 394 6.54 -9.42 -6.17
N SER A 395 5.87 -9.66 -7.32
CA SER A 395 5.74 -8.75 -8.45
C SER A 395 4.31 -8.34 -8.69
N TYR A 396 4.10 -7.36 -9.58
CA TYR A 396 2.80 -6.98 -10.10
C TYR A 396 2.74 -7.27 -11.59
N LEU A 397 1.62 -7.79 -12.07
CA LEU A 397 1.35 -8.11 -13.47
C LEU A 397 0.17 -7.30 -13.98
N VAL A 398 0.10 -7.09 -15.30
CA VAL A 398 -1.12 -6.61 -15.96
C VAL A 398 -2.19 -7.69 -15.84
N ALA A 399 -3.25 -7.39 -15.12
CA ALA A 399 -4.33 -8.34 -14.85
C ALA A 399 -5.12 -8.68 -16.11
N ASN A 400 -5.62 -9.90 -16.19
CA ASN A 400 -6.48 -10.35 -17.27
C ASN A 400 -7.95 -9.88 -17.08
N SER A 401 -8.29 -9.40 -15.89
CA SER A 401 -9.61 -8.87 -15.52
C SER A 401 -9.51 -7.44 -15.00
N GLY A 402 -10.65 -6.77 -14.86
CA GLY A 402 -10.73 -5.40 -14.33
C GLY A 402 -10.76 -4.33 -15.43
N GLN A 403 -10.43 -3.10 -15.07
CA GLN A 403 -10.48 -1.97 -16.01
C GLN A 403 -9.33 -2.07 -17.01
N ARG A 404 -9.66 -1.92 -18.29
CA ARG A 404 -8.70 -1.83 -19.39
C ARG A 404 -9.28 -0.97 -20.51
N SER A 405 -8.50 -0.05 -21.01
CA SER A 405 -8.85 0.77 -22.19
C SER A 405 -7.59 1.39 -22.78
N ILE A 406 -7.60 1.58 -24.09
CA ILE A 406 -6.68 2.44 -24.81
C ILE A 406 -7.51 3.23 -25.82
N THR A 407 -7.28 4.54 -25.87
CA THR A 407 -7.97 5.45 -26.78
C THR A 407 -6.93 6.37 -27.41
N VAL A 408 -6.98 6.51 -28.73
CA VAL A 408 -6.20 7.51 -29.47
C VAL A 408 -6.84 8.88 -29.23
N THR A 409 -6.11 9.80 -28.63
CA THR A 409 -6.55 11.16 -28.30
C THR A 409 -6.02 12.21 -29.27
N GLY A 410 -4.98 11.88 -30.02
CA GLY A 410 -4.41 12.76 -31.05
C GLY A 410 -3.64 11.97 -32.10
N GLU A 411 -3.59 12.49 -33.33
CA GLU A 411 -2.80 11.95 -34.42
C GLU A 411 -2.14 13.08 -35.19
N ASP A 412 -0.84 12.99 -35.43
CA ASP A 412 -0.04 13.83 -36.30
C ASP A 412 0.53 12.99 -37.45
N ASN A 413 0.06 13.26 -38.67
CA ASN A 413 0.47 12.53 -39.86
C ASN A 413 1.51 13.37 -40.62
N GLN A 414 2.76 12.97 -40.56
CA GLN A 414 3.93 13.61 -41.17
C GLN A 414 4.33 12.96 -42.50
N ILE A 415 3.51 12.05 -43.03
CA ILE A 415 3.80 11.38 -44.30
C ILE A 415 3.77 12.38 -45.46
N LYS A 416 4.83 12.45 -46.20
CA LYS A 416 4.97 13.33 -47.38
C LYS A 416 5.75 12.65 -48.50
N VAL A 417 5.51 13.10 -49.72
CA VAL A 417 6.34 12.69 -50.86
C VAL A 417 7.70 13.36 -50.67
N ASP A 418 8.77 12.58 -50.75
CA ASP A 418 10.13 13.14 -50.81
C ASP A 418 10.27 13.92 -52.10
N SER A 419 10.57 15.20 -51.96
CA SER A 419 10.68 16.05 -53.11
C SER A 419 11.98 15.79 -53.85
N VAL A 420 11.84 15.42 -55.12
CA VAL A 420 12.96 15.30 -56.09
C VAL A 420 13.49 16.68 -56.51
N LEU A 421 12.63 17.70 -56.31
CA LEU A 421 12.93 19.09 -56.63
C LEU A 421 13.05 19.92 -55.34
N PRO A 422 13.92 20.95 -55.31
CA PRO A 422 13.93 21.89 -54.20
C PRO A 422 12.55 22.49 -53.90
N GLU A 423 12.21 22.63 -52.63
CA GLU A 423 10.89 23.11 -52.18
C GLU A 423 10.55 24.48 -52.79
N ALA A 424 11.55 25.36 -52.97
CA ALA A 424 11.38 26.67 -53.58
C ALA A 424 10.95 26.61 -55.06
N MET A 425 11.06 25.46 -55.73
CA MET A 425 10.59 25.26 -57.11
C MET A 425 9.14 24.82 -57.16
N LEU A 426 8.63 24.20 -56.10
CA LEU A 426 7.35 23.51 -56.11
C LEU A 426 6.13 24.46 -56.34
N GLY A 427 5.15 23.94 -57.03
CA GLY A 427 3.89 24.61 -57.33
C GLY A 427 3.78 25.13 -58.75
N THR A 428 2.79 26.00 -59.00
CA THR A 428 2.46 26.52 -60.36
C THR A 428 3.03 27.93 -60.53
N TRP A 429 3.74 28.12 -61.63
CA TRP A 429 4.44 29.36 -61.97
C TRP A 429 3.99 29.84 -63.35
N LYS A 430 3.70 31.11 -63.52
CA LYS A 430 3.35 31.75 -64.78
C LYS A 430 4.58 32.34 -65.45
N VAL A 431 4.67 32.22 -66.76
CA VAL A 431 5.70 32.91 -67.55
C VAL A 431 5.33 34.41 -67.57
N VAL A 432 6.27 35.24 -67.10
CA VAL A 432 6.03 36.70 -66.92
C VAL A 432 5.62 37.37 -68.24
N ASP A 433 6.30 37.03 -69.35
CA ASP A 433 6.05 37.63 -70.66
C ASP A 433 5.05 36.88 -71.55
N LYS A 434 4.45 35.79 -71.05
CA LYS A 434 3.43 34.96 -71.74
C LYS A 434 2.39 34.50 -70.74
N SER A 435 1.35 35.28 -70.58
CA SER A 435 0.30 35.08 -69.56
C SER A 435 -0.52 33.78 -69.74
N ASP A 436 -0.50 33.17 -70.92
CA ASP A 436 -1.17 31.93 -71.24
C ASP A 436 -0.29 30.68 -71.03
N THR A 437 0.95 30.86 -70.59
CA THR A 437 1.91 29.78 -70.36
C THR A 437 2.24 29.67 -68.87
N SER A 438 2.15 28.47 -68.35
CA SER A 438 2.56 28.14 -66.96
C SER A 438 3.34 26.85 -66.88
N PHE A 439 4.10 26.73 -65.81
CA PHE A 439 4.83 25.52 -65.42
C PHE A 439 4.36 25.08 -64.05
N THR A 440 4.09 23.81 -63.87
CA THR A 440 3.85 23.20 -62.57
C THR A 440 4.98 22.24 -62.29
N PHE A 441 5.59 22.39 -61.11
CA PHE A 441 6.67 21.54 -60.63
C PHE A 441 6.12 20.75 -59.45
N ASP A 442 5.96 19.45 -59.61
CA ASP A 442 5.49 18.54 -58.58
C ASP A 442 6.63 17.93 -57.80
N ALA A 443 6.42 17.58 -56.55
CA ALA A 443 7.44 17.06 -55.65
C ALA A 443 8.06 15.76 -56.18
N ASP A 444 7.32 14.95 -56.94
CA ASP A 444 7.77 13.71 -57.51
C ASP A 444 8.69 13.90 -58.75
N GLY A 445 9.07 15.13 -59.08
CA GLY A 445 9.89 15.47 -60.24
C GLY A 445 9.09 15.66 -61.54
N THR A 446 7.78 15.55 -61.50
CA THR A 446 6.92 15.83 -62.68
C THR A 446 6.93 17.32 -62.98
N ILE A 447 7.27 17.69 -64.21
CA ILE A 447 7.24 19.05 -64.71
C ILE A 447 6.17 19.12 -65.82
N THR A 448 5.15 19.97 -65.58
CA THR A 448 4.06 20.17 -66.53
C THR A 448 4.10 21.59 -67.09
N GLN A 449 4.29 21.72 -68.39
CA GLN A 449 4.08 22.96 -69.10
C GLN A 449 2.66 23.01 -69.67
N SER A 450 1.93 24.06 -69.33
CA SER A 450 0.56 24.29 -69.83
C SER A 450 0.50 25.59 -70.60
N THR A 451 -0.05 25.54 -71.81
CA THR A 451 -0.37 26.72 -72.66
C THR A 451 -1.88 26.73 -72.90
N LYS A 452 -2.41 27.76 -73.55
CA LYS A 452 -3.84 27.87 -73.90
C LYS A 452 -4.35 26.63 -74.66
N ASN A 453 -3.53 26.02 -75.51
CA ASN A 453 -3.96 24.98 -76.43
C ASN A 453 -3.24 23.65 -76.28
N ASN A 454 -2.23 23.54 -75.38
CA ASN A 454 -1.41 22.33 -75.23
C ASN A 454 -0.93 22.15 -73.82
N LYS A 455 -0.79 20.91 -73.41
CA LYS A 455 -0.16 20.49 -72.16
C LYS A 455 0.95 19.48 -72.49
N ARG A 456 2.18 19.76 -72.00
CA ARG A 456 3.32 18.86 -72.08
C ARG A 456 3.72 18.48 -70.67
N GLN A 457 4.14 17.25 -70.52
CA GLN A 457 4.54 16.74 -69.23
C GLN A 457 5.80 15.89 -69.40
N THR A 458 6.72 16.05 -68.47
CA THR A 458 7.94 15.26 -68.41
C THR A 458 8.30 15.01 -66.97
N LYS A 459 9.22 14.08 -66.70
CA LYS A 459 9.65 13.75 -65.35
C LYS A 459 11.17 13.80 -65.26
N VAL A 460 11.66 14.45 -64.22
CA VAL A 460 13.07 14.42 -63.84
C VAL A 460 13.24 13.51 -62.62
N THR A 461 14.41 12.87 -62.50
CA THR A 461 14.73 11.96 -61.41
C THR A 461 15.50 12.67 -60.26
N GLY A 462 15.92 13.92 -60.50
CA GLY A 462 16.64 14.72 -59.53
C GLY A 462 17.08 16.05 -60.12
N VAL A 463 17.81 16.81 -59.35
CA VAL A 463 18.52 18.01 -59.79
C VAL A 463 19.96 18.03 -59.25
N GLU A 464 20.86 18.57 -60.01
CA GLU A 464 22.24 18.83 -59.60
C GLU A 464 22.48 20.33 -59.38
N ASP A 465 22.96 20.71 -58.22
CA ASP A 465 23.35 22.11 -57.95
C ASP A 465 24.63 22.47 -58.74
N LYS A 466 24.52 23.43 -59.60
CA LYS A 466 25.63 23.99 -60.39
C LYS A 466 26.16 25.31 -59.83
N GLY A 467 25.76 25.69 -58.62
CA GLY A 467 26.09 26.90 -57.95
C GLY A 467 25.20 28.12 -58.33
N ASN A 468 25.27 29.18 -57.57
CA ASN A 468 24.50 30.43 -57.79
C ASN A 468 22.98 30.19 -57.88
N ASN A 469 22.45 29.24 -57.12
CA ASN A 469 21.03 28.80 -57.12
C ASN A 469 20.56 28.29 -58.50
N ILE A 470 21.47 27.73 -59.32
CA ILE A 470 21.20 27.13 -60.64
C ILE A 470 21.25 25.63 -60.49
N TYR A 471 20.16 24.97 -60.89
CA TYR A 471 19.99 23.54 -60.79
C TYR A 471 19.81 22.93 -62.19
N HIS A 472 20.64 21.95 -62.53
CA HIS A 472 20.53 21.17 -63.72
C HIS A 472 19.58 20.00 -63.48
N TYR A 473 18.64 19.74 -64.36
CA TYR A 473 17.71 18.61 -64.27
C TYR A 473 18.43 17.31 -64.63
N VAL A 474 18.20 16.28 -63.79
CA VAL A 474 18.66 14.93 -64.07
C VAL A 474 17.51 14.13 -64.68
N TYR A 475 17.68 13.62 -65.88
CA TYR A 475 16.67 12.87 -66.63
C TYR A 475 17.32 11.87 -67.59
N GLY A 476 16.55 10.87 -68.03
CA GLY A 476 17.03 9.86 -68.98
C GLY A 476 17.09 10.36 -70.41
N ASP A 477 17.86 9.66 -71.27
CA ASP A 477 18.04 10.02 -72.65
C ASP A 477 16.75 10.04 -73.50
N ASP A 478 15.76 9.25 -73.11
CA ASP A 478 14.44 9.16 -73.78
C ASP A 478 13.43 10.24 -73.28
N THR A 479 13.85 11.15 -72.41
CA THR A 479 12.95 12.13 -71.81
C THR A 479 12.55 13.19 -72.85
N ASP A 480 11.23 13.43 -72.95
CA ASP A 480 10.71 14.55 -73.78
C ASP A 480 11.05 15.90 -73.11
N THR A 481 12.11 16.52 -73.61
CA THR A 481 12.62 17.81 -73.09
C THR A 481 11.82 19.00 -73.54
N SER A 482 10.78 18.83 -74.36
CA SER A 482 9.93 19.93 -74.86
C SER A 482 9.14 20.66 -73.77
N ALA A 483 8.96 20.01 -72.62
CA ALA A 483 8.28 20.61 -71.45
C ALA A 483 9.23 21.53 -70.62
N PHE A 484 10.52 21.56 -70.88
CA PHE A 484 11.47 22.42 -70.11
C PHE A 484 11.64 23.83 -70.66
N VAL A 485 11.11 24.08 -71.83
CA VAL A 485 11.30 25.36 -72.55
C VAL A 485 9.99 25.92 -73.07
N VAL A 486 9.90 27.26 -73.14
CA VAL A 486 8.74 27.95 -73.70
C VAL A 486 8.73 27.98 -75.23
N SER A 487 9.91 27.92 -75.84
CA SER A 487 10.10 27.96 -77.30
C SER A 487 11.10 26.90 -77.73
N GLY A 488 10.90 26.32 -78.86
CA GLY A 488 11.85 25.37 -79.44
C GLY A 488 13.26 25.96 -79.58
N LEU A 489 14.24 25.12 -79.31
CA LEU A 489 15.66 25.43 -79.56
C LEU A 489 16.05 24.82 -80.86
N GLY A 490 16.85 25.49 -81.63
CA GLY A 490 17.27 25.03 -82.95
C GLY A 490 18.76 25.28 -83.23
N GLY A 491 19.38 24.41 -84.08
CA GLY A 491 20.78 24.55 -84.44
C GLY A 491 21.30 23.20 -85.01
N VAL A 492 22.05 23.25 -86.03
CA VAL A 492 22.67 22.06 -86.61
C VAL A 492 24.00 21.75 -85.87
N GLY A 493 24.15 20.54 -85.35
CA GLY A 493 25.40 20.13 -84.68
C GLY A 493 25.53 20.56 -83.25
N VAL A 494 24.44 20.96 -82.60
CA VAL A 494 24.40 21.36 -81.17
C VAL A 494 23.47 20.45 -80.40
N LYS A 495 23.77 20.30 -79.11
CA LYS A 495 22.93 19.64 -78.07
C LYS A 495 22.63 20.58 -76.92
N TYR A 496 21.55 20.30 -76.24
CA TYR A 496 21.03 21.10 -75.17
C TYR A 496 20.75 20.26 -73.89
N THR A 497 20.99 20.86 -72.75
CA THR A 497 20.48 20.34 -71.49
C THR A 497 19.82 21.47 -70.70
N PHE A 498 19.01 21.13 -69.69
CA PHE A 498 18.03 22.04 -69.11
C PHE A 498 18.15 22.07 -67.61
N GLY A 499 17.69 23.18 -67.06
CA GLY A 499 17.64 23.41 -65.62
C GLY A 499 16.81 24.63 -65.24
N ILE A 500 16.98 25.08 -64.05
CA ILE A 500 16.28 26.20 -63.51
C ILE A 500 17.17 26.97 -62.55
N LYS A 501 17.00 28.28 -62.50
CA LYS A 501 17.58 29.16 -61.48
C LYS A 501 16.49 29.63 -60.50
N ILE A 502 16.77 29.54 -59.22
CA ILE A 502 15.96 30.17 -58.17
C ILE A 502 16.49 31.59 -57.99
N ASP A 503 15.68 32.61 -58.26
CA ASP A 503 16.04 34.02 -58.25
C ASP A 503 15.10 34.80 -57.33
N GLY A 504 15.34 34.70 -56.01
CA GLY A 504 14.48 35.21 -54.97
C GLY A 504 13.09 34.55 -54.97
N ASP A 505 12.06 35.33 -55.22
CA ASP A 505 10.64 34.88 -55.32
C ASP A 505 10.25 34.42 -56.75
N LYS A 506 11.22 34.36 -57.68
CA LYS A 506 11.02 33.96 -59.06
C LYS A 506 11.87 32.76 -59.45
N LEU A 507 11.45 32.12 -60.54
CA LEU A 507 12.25 31.09 -61.18
C LEU A 507 12.64 31.60 -62.57
N ARG A 508 13.81 31.10 -63.07
CA ARG A 508 14.18 31.35 -64.46
C ARG A 508 14.58 30.02 -65.11
N LEU A 509 14.02 29.76 -66.26
CA LEU A 509 14.41 28.62 -67.06
C LEU A 509 15.88 28.76 -67.46
N VAL A 510 16.61 27.65 -67.48
CA VAL A 510 18.05 27.64 -67.80
C VAL A 510 18.27 26.58 -68.88
N VAL A 511 19.10 26.94 -69.85
CA VAL A 511 19.57 26.08 -70.94
C VAL A 511 21.07 26.16 -71.03
N TRP A 512 21.71 25.04 -71.20
CA TRP A 512 23.10 24.98 -71.61
C TRP A 512 23.19 24.35 -73.01
N GLN A 513 24.10 24.87 -73.79
CA GLN A 513 24.35 24.42 -75.16
C GLN A 513 25.79 23.94 -75.28
N ALA A 514 26.01 22.84 -76.04
CA ALA A 514 27.31 22.37 -76.40
C ALA A 514 27.28 21.90 -77.85
N ASN A 515 28.46 21.83 -78.56
CA ASN A 515 28.49 21.08 -79.79
C ASN A 515 28.21 19.62 -79.52
N LYS A 516 27.79 18.87 -80.56
CA LYS A 516 27.33 17.51 -80.41
C LYS A 516 28.30 16.61 -79.67
N ASP A 517 29.59 16.81 -79.90
CA ASP A 517 30.67 15.95 -79.40
C ASP A 517 31.41 16.52 -78.19
N ASP A 518 31.05 17.76 -77.70
CA ASP A 518 31.67 18.42 -76.59
C ASP A 518 30.86 18.22 -75.32
N ASP A 519 31.49 18.26 -74.14
CA ASP A 519 30.81 18.25 -72.86
C ASP A 519 30.14 19.63 -72.61
N PHE A 520 29.06 19.64 -71.74
CA PHE A 520 28.40 20.86 -71.35
C PHE A 520 29.26 21.68 -70.37
N ASP A 521 29.47 22.96 -70.71
CA ASP A 521 30.09 23.94 -69.78
C ASP A 521 29.00 24.53 -68.89
N TYR A 522 28.82 23.99 -67.71
CA TYR A 522 27.80 24.42 -66.75
C TYR A 522 28.11 25.82 -66.16
N SER A 523 29.30 26.38 -66.37
CA SER A 523 29.63 27.74 -65.95
C SER A 523 28.99 28.83 -66.82
N LYS A 524 28.45 28.43 -68.00
CA LYS A 524 27.87 29.34 -69.00
C LYS A 524 26.36 29.09 -69.23
N PRO A 525 25.52 29.29 -68.21
CA PRO A 525 24.07 29.09 -68.38
C PRO A 525 23.46 30.19 -69.25
N MET A 526 22.61 29.82 -70.18
CA MET A 526 21.74 30.72 -70.91
C MET A 526 20.43 30.85 -70.13
N LEU A 527 20.12 32.07 -69.65
CA LEU A 527 18.95 32.35 -68.88
C LEU A 527 17.74 32.61 -69.80
N GLY A 528 16.73 31.77 -69.67
CA GLY A 528 15.47 31.87 -70.44
C GLY A 528 14.39 32.66 -69.70
N SER A 529 13.13 32.30 -69.97
CA SER A 529 11.95 33.00 -69.44
C SER A 529 11.94 33.02 -67.90
N THR A 530 11.50 34.16 -67.38
CA THR A 530 11.24 34.35 -65.98
C THR A 530 9.84 33.85 -65.63
N LEU A 531 9.70 33.14 -64.51
CA LEU A 531 8.46 32.63 -64.00
C LEU A 531 8.16 33.32 -62.67
N SER A 532 6.92 33.68 -62.43
CA SER A 532 6.39 34.21 -61.16
C SER A 532 5.37 33.24 -60.57
N LYS A 533 5.35 33.10 -59.28
CA LYS A 533 4.40 32.21 -58.58
C LYS A 533 2.97 32.68 -58.86
N LYS A 534 2.06 31.72 -59.09
CA LYS A 534 0.65 32.01 -59.38
C LYS A 534 -0.11 32.39 -58.14
#